data_2ac308cd6b77db647ea1085d64c5d413
#
_entry.id   2ac308cd6b77db647ea1085d64c5d413
#
_cell.length_a   1.000
_cell.length_b   1.000
_cell.length_c   1.000
_cell.angle_alpha   90.00
_cell.angle_beta   90.00
_cell.angle_gamma   90.00
#
_symmetry.space_group_name_H-M   'P 1'
#
loop_
_entity.id
_entity.type
_entity.pdbx_description
1 polymer ?
#
loop_
_entity_poly.entity_id
_entity_poly.type
_entity_poly.pdbx_seq_one_letter_code
_entity_poly.pdbx_strand_id
1 'polypeptide(L)'
;MPLCVICHREVQPENVWVCGHLTVCHDCHPTTPFDVPSSGGVGFTYTPRFRRAQEESPNPCSFCGERHGITGPHRMNDGREVYTCFTCQSSHFYVCECCGELKERTGDEQRFLYICETCRESGRVQSCHNCGVLLPDRVWTAHDEPHCRDCYNSHSMEEVAIKPFNYKPHARFEPEFKKDQVYYGIELEVDGGLGESRSVAHTILQLLPECYAKHDGSLADGFELVSCPCTYDHFMSRKNRWATVMQSLSQWLYRSNSTNTCGLHVHISREPFGEENVSKLIYIVHRFWPQFLRFSRRGPLDRLDRYAALYRNIRTVAAADRVRRTTPSYHDARYRAVNLTNPKTVELRFFKGTLNPVAFFATLQLCNLLVQKLPTMSVEACESITWNELVSGAPTELQAYLYDMGLMNVPDEQGACA
;
A
#
# COMPACT_ATOMS: atom_id res chain seq x y z
N MET A 1 25.68 -8.94 15.08
CA MET A 1 25.06 -7.68 15.57
C MET A 1 23.97 -7.28 14.57
N PRO A 2 22.85 -6.64 14.99
CA PRO A 2 21.85 -6.22 14.02
C PRO A 2 22.40 -5.14 13.09
N LEU A 3 22.03 -5.22 11.81
CA LEU A 3 22.40 -4.23 10.80
C LEU A 3 21.29 -3.20 10.65
N CYS A 4 21.66 -1.92 10.60
CA CYS A 4 20.72 -0.86 10.28
C CYS A 4 20.24 -0.98 8.82
N VAL A 5 18.94 -1.10 8.58
CA VAL A 5 18.36 -1.25 7.24
C VAL A 5 18.51 -0.01 6.36
N ILE A 6 18.92 1.13 6.92
CA ILE A 6 19.09 2.39 6.19
C ILE A 6 20.55 2.64 5.80
N CYS A 7 21.49 2.48 6.76
CA CYS A 7 22.91 2.79 6.52
C CYS A 7 23.81 1.54 6.48
N HIS A 8 23.25 0.34 6.67
CA HIS A 8 23.95 -0.97 6.67
C HIS A 8 25.11 -1.11 7.67
N ARG A 9 25.24 -0.21 8.64
CA ARG A 9 26.23 -0.34 9.72
C ARG A 9 25.74 -1.34 10.76
N GLU A 10 26.65 -2.13 11.28
CA GLU A 10 26.38 -2.89 12.51
C GLU A 10 26.09 -1.95 13.66
N VAL A 11 25.09 -2.27 14.43
CA VAL A 11 24.63 -1.43 15.54
C VAL A 11 24.62 -2.27 16.82
N GLN A 12 25.15 -1.68 17.88
CA GLN A 12 25.04 -2.29 19.20
C GLN A 12 23.55 -2.40 19.58
N PRO A 13 23.13 -3.52 20.20
CA PRO A 13 21.73 -3.77 20.52
C PRO A 13 21.04 -2.64 21.32
N GLU A 14 21.78 -1.92 22.14
CA GLU A 14 21.30 -0.77 22.91
C GLU A 14 21.00 0.48 22.07
N ASN A 15 21.56 0.55 20.85
CA ASN A 15 21.43 1.70 19.93
C ASN A 15 20.55 1.40 18.72
N VAL A 16 19.70 0.40 18.84
CA VAL A 16 18.83 -0.09 17.77
C VAL A 16 17.38 0.22 18.08
N TRP A 17 16.68 0.69 17.07
CA TRP A 17 15.24 0.83 17.05
C TRP A 17 14.63 -0.24 16.16
N VAL A 18 13.59 -0.91 16.64
CA VAL A 18 12.92 -2.00 15.94
C VAL A 18 11.46 -1.66 15.67
N CYS A 19 11.02 -1.89 14.43
CA CYS A 19 9.62 -1.86 14.04
C CYS A 19 9.31 -3.15 13.26
N GLY A 20 8.61 -4.08 13.87
CA GLY A 20 8.50 -5.45 13.35
C GLY A 20 9.88 -6.10 13.26
N HIS A 21 10.28 -6.50 12.06
CA HIS A 21 11.60 -7.08 11.76
C HIS A 21 12.63 -6.04 11.24
N LEU A 22 12.23 -4.78 11.12
CA LEU A 22 13.13 -3.73 10.65
C LEU A 22 13.92 -3.13 11.80
N THR A 23 15.23 -3.04 11.61
CA THR A 23 16.19 -2.50 12.56
C THR A 23 16.78 -1.20 12.02
N VAL A 24 16.76 -0.13 12.83
CA VAL A 24 17.29 1.19 12.45
C VAL A 24 18.22 1.69 13.54
N CYS A 25 19.42 2.21 13.18
CA CYS A 25 20.32 2.80 14.15
C CYS A 25 19.83 4.17 14.61
N HIS A 26 20.39 4.64 15.74
CA HIS A 26 20.03 5.96 16.31
C HIS A 26 20.20 7.11 15.31
N ASP A 27 21.28 7.10 14.52
CA ASP A 27 21.58 8.17 13.54
C ASP A 27 20.62 8.19 12.35
N CYS A 28 20.06 7.03 11.98
CA CYS A 28 19.11 6.91 10.87
C CYS A 28 17.65 6.98 11.33
N HIS A 29 17.41 6.93 12.62
CA HIS A 29 16.06 7.10 13.17
C HIS A 29 15.63 8.55 12.94
N PRO A 30 14.46 8.80 12.33
CA PRO A 30 13.96 10.14 12.12
C PRO A 30 13.76 10.81 13.48
N THR A 31 14.62 11.75 13.81
CA THR A 31 14.61 12.51 15.08
C THR A 31 13.58 13.63 15.09
N THR A 32 12.96 13.90 13.93
CA THR A 32 11.91 14.91 13.79
C THR A 32 10.57 14.25 13.47
N PRO A 33 9.46 14.66 14.11
CA PRO A 33 8.13 14.38 13.61
C PRO A 33 8.07 14.88 12.17
N PHE A 34 7.52 14.07 11.25
CA PHE A 34 7.30 14.54 9.90
C PHE A 34 6.40 15.75 9.97
N ASP A 35 6.94 16.93 9.66
CA ASP A 35 6.16 18.15 9.49
C ASP A 35 5.28 17.98 8.27
N VAL A 36 4.03 17.60 8.50
CA VAL A 36 2.98 17.76 7.50
C VAL A 36 2.67 19.25 7.47
N PRO A 37 2.84 19.96 6.34
CA PRO A 37 2.47 21.36 6.27
C PRO A 37 1.01 21.52 6.69
N SER A 38 0.79 22.27 7.75
CA SER A 38 -0.53 22.57 8.28
C SER A 38 -1.28 23.48 7.32
N SER A 39 -1.96 22.89 6.34
CA SER A 39 -3.07 23.55 5.68
C SER A 39 -4.35 23.19 6.44
N GLY A 40 -4.60 23.87 7.54
CA GLY A 40 -5.92 24.10 8.16
C GLY A 40 -6.82 22.89 8.47
N GLY A 41 -6.28 21.69 8.63
CA GLY A 41 -7.00 20.50 9.04
C GLY A 41 -6.27 19.82 10.19
N VAL A 42 -6.98 19.16 11.09
CA VAL A 42 -6.43 18.47 12.26
C VAL A 42 -5.32 17.52 11.82
N GLY A 43 -4.07 17.91 12.05
CA GLY A 43 -2.90 17.16 11.68
C GLY A 43 -2.69 15.98 12.62
N PHE A 44 -2.85 14.77 12.15
CA PHE A 44 -2.35 13.59 12.84
C PHE A 44 -0.86 13.44 12.55
N THR A 45 -0.02 13.72 13.55
CA THR A 45 1.40 13.37 13.51
C THR A 45 1.53 11.89 13.86
N TYR A 46 1.70 11.03 12.86
CA TYR A 46 2.14 9.65 13.09
C TYR A 46 3.67 9.63 13.16
N THR A 47 4.17 9.44 14.35
CA THR A 47 5.53 8.97 14.58
C THR A 47 5.47 7.44 14.67
N PRO A 48 6.08 6.67 13.75
CA PRO A 48 6.33 5.26 14.00
C PRO A 48 7.08 5.19 15.32
N ARG A 49 6.47 4.63 16.36
CA ARG A 49 7.16 4.44 17.63
C ARG A 49 8.07 3.23 17.46
N PHE A 50 9.24 3.47 16.91
CA PHE A 50 10.35 2.55 17.07
C PHE A 50 10.70 2.49 18.57
N ARG A 51 10.85 1.28 19.08
CA ARG A 51 11.30 1.06 20.45
C ARG A 51 12.72 0.53 20.46
N ARG A 52 13.46 0.77 21.53
CA ARG A 52 14.73 0.06 21.77
C ARG A 52 14.45 -1.44 21.81
N ALA A 53 15.23 -2.22 21.07
CA ALA A 53 15.00 -3.64 20.85
C ALA A 53 15.05 -4.51 22.12
N GLN A 54 15.53 -3.97 23.25
CA GLN A 54 15.78 -4.74 24.48
C GLN A 54 14.84 -4.43 25.65
N GLU A 55 13.89 -3.50 25.52
CA GLU A 55 12.97 -3.27 26.63
C GLU A 55 11.78 -4.24 26.53
N GLU A 56 11.96 -5.42 27.13
CA GLU A 56 10.81 -6.24 27.49
C GLU A 56 9.98 -5.47 28.54
N SER A 57 8.70 -5.28 28.25
CA SER A 57 7.79 -4.71 29.24
C SER A 57 7.65 -5.68 30.43
N PRO A 58 7.71 -5.21 31.67
CA PRO A 58 7.37 -6.04 32.83
C PRO A 58 5.93 -6.57 32.75
N ASN A 59 5.07 -5.86 32.05
CA ASN A 59 3.67 -6.25 31.85
C ASN A 59 3.49 -6.77 30.42
N PRO A 60 3.19 -8.06 30.23
CA PRO A 60 2.91 -8.61 28.90
C PRO A 60 1.57 -8.07 28.36
N CYS A 61 1.38 -8.16 27.06
CA CYS A 61 0.08 -7.89 26.43
C CYS A 61 -1.00 -8.79 27.04
N SER A 62 -2.04 -8.19 27.57
CA SER A 62 -3.13 -8.91 28.22
C SER A 62 -3.94 -9.79 27.28
N PHE A 63 -3.79 -9.62 25.95
CA PHE A 63 -4.53 -10.38 24.95
C PHE A 63 -3.71 -11.48 24.26
N CYS A 64 -2.44 -11.25 23.98
CA CYS A 64 -1.61 -12.21 23.24
C CYS A 64 -0.32 -12.66 23.98
N GLY A 65 -0.03 -12.09 25.15
CA GLY A 65 1.17 -12.42 25.92
C GLY A 65 2.48 -11.82 25.41
N GLU A 66 2.47 -11.07 24.28
CA GLU A 66 3.66 -10.41 23.73
C GLU A 66 4.25 -9.42 24.75
N ARG A 67 5.58 -9.35 24.83
CA ARG A 67 6.28 -8.47 25.76
C ARG A 67 6.91 -7.24 25.11
N HIS A 68 6.96 -7.24 23.79
CA HIS A 68 7.51 -6.11 23.02
C HIS A 68 6.40 -5.20 22.49
N GLY A 69 6.70 -3.93 22.37
CA GLY A 69 5.74 -2.96 21.83
C GLY A 69 4.52 -2.74 22.71
N ILE A 70 4.65 -2.93 24.04
CA ILE A 70 3.55 -2.80 24.98
C ILE A 70 3.23 -1.33 25.25
N THR A 71 1.94 -1.02 25.22
CA THR A 71 1.36 0.27 25.60
C THR A 71 0.37 0.06 26.73
N GLY A 72 0.11 1.09 27.50
CA GLY A 72 -0.84 1.04 28.59
C GLY A 72 -0.24 1.57 29.88
N PRO A 73 -1.00 1.48 31.00
CA PRO A 73 -2.28 0.77 31.09
C PRO A 73 -3.42 1.47 30.34
N HIS A 74 -4.32 0.67 29.76
CA HIS A 74 -5.56 1.13 29.13
C HIS A 74 -6.75 0.62 29.95
N ARG A 75 -7.76 1.45 30.12
CA ARG A 75 -8.94 1.09 30.89
C ARG A 75 -10.04 0.52 30.00
N MET A 76 -10.50 -0.67 30.30
CA MET A 76 -11.64 -1.35 29.66
C MET A 76 -12.97 -0.77 30.16
N ASN A 77 -14.05 -1.02 29.44
CA ASN A 77 -15.40 -0.58 29.84
C ASN A 77 -15.86 -1.23 31.16
N ASP A 78 -15.34 -2.42 31.49
CA ASP A 78 -15.62 -3.11 32.76
C ASP A 78 -14.73 -2.62 33.93
N GLY A 79 -13.91 -1.60 33.69
CA GLY A 79 -13.04 -0.97 34.68
C GLY A 79 -11.66 -1.61 34.85
N ARG A 80 -11.40 -2.78 34.23
CA ARG A 80 -10.07 -3.42 34.28
C ARG A 80 -9.02 -2.60 33.55
N GLU A 81 -7.81 -2.63 34.07
CA GLU A 81 -6.64 -2.10 33.37
C GLU A 81 -5.91 -3.20 32.60
N VAL A 82 -5.59 -2.92 31.35
CA VAL A 82 -4.92 -3.86 30.44
C VAL A 82 -3.71 -3.21 29.79
N TYR A 83 -2.71 -4.03 29.51
CA TYR A 83 -1.56 -3.66 28.68
C TYR A 83 -1.73 -4.28 27.32
N THR A 84 -1.41 -3.56 26.24
CA THR A 84 -1.60 -4.06 24.88
C THR A 84 -0.35 -3.89 24.05
N CYS A 85 0.00 -4.89 23.22
CA CYS A 85 0.91 -4.66 22.12
C CYS A 85 0.20 -3.83 21.03
N PHE A 86 0.96 -3.22 20.13
CA PHE A 86 0.40 -2.35 19.09
C PHE A 86 -0.70 -3.04 18.26
N THR A 87 -0.50 -4.32 17.92
CA THR A 87 -1.47 -5.11 17.14
C THR A 87 -2.78 -5.30 17.92
N CYS A 88 -2.69 -5.71 19.19
CA CYS A 88 -3.87 -5.90 20.03
C CYS A 88 -4.54 -4.56 20.38
N GLN A 89 -3.77 -3.49 20.54
CA GLN A 89 -4.34 -2.15 20.74
C GLN A 89 -5.23 -1.75 19.57
N SER A 90 -4.76 -1.88 18.34
CA SER A 90 -5.55 -1.54 17.16
C SER A 90 -6.75 -2.46 16.94
N SER A 91 -6.68 -3.71 17.44
CA SER A 91 -7.79 -4.68 17.34
C SER A 91 -8.88 -4.48 18.40
N HIS A 92 -8.51 -4.04 19.60
CA HIS A 92 -9.43 -3.95 20.75
C HIS A 92 -9.79 -2.52 21.14
N PHE A 93 -9.05 -1.53 20.64
CA PHE A 93 -9.25 -0.12 20.98
C PHE A 93 -9.28 0.76 19.76
N TYR A 94 -9.80 1.97 19.92
CA TYR A 94 -9.72 3.07 18.96
C TYR A 94 -9.54 4.41 19.70
N VAL A 95 -8.96 5.38 19.01
CA VAL A 95 -8.88 6.76 19.54
C VAL A 95 -10.11 7.52 19.07
N CYS A 96 -10.86 8.08 20.01
CA CYS A 96 -12.01 8.92 19.65
C CYS A 96 -11.52 10.21 18.98
N GLU A 97 -11.95 10.47 17.76
CA GLU A 97 -11.54 11.66 17.01
C GLU A 97 -12.08 12.97 17.58
N CYS A 98 -13.14 12.89 18.38
CA CYS A 98 -13.73 14.07 19.02
C CYS A 98 -13.05 14.46 20.34
N CYS A 99 -12.77 13.49 21.23
CA CYS A 99 -12.15 13.77 22.55
C CYS A 99 -10.68 13.34 22.64
N GLY A 100 -10.14 12.62 21.66
CA GLY A 100 -8.76 12.11 21.68
C GLY A 100 -8.52 10.96 22.65
N GLU A 101 -9.54 10.46 23.35
CA GLU A 101 -9.39 9.37 24.29
C GLU A 101 -9.38 8.01 23.60
N LEU A 102 -8.59 7.08 24.13
CA LEU A 102 -8.58 5.68 23.72
C LEU A 102 -9.83 4.99 24.30
N LYS A 103 -10.60 4.34 23.46
CA LYS A 103 -11.85 3.64 23.81
C LYS A 103 -11.80 2.19 23.38
N GLU A 104 -12.40 1.32 24.17
CA GLU A 104 -12.57 -0.10 23.83
C GLU A 104 -13.58 -0.27 22.69
N ARG A 105 -13.30 -1.20 21.77
CA ARG A 105 -14.22 -1.58 20.70
C ARG A 105 -15.32 -2.48 21.27
N THR A 106 -16.56 -2.11 21.04
CA THR A 106 -17.75 -2.85 21.48
C THR A 106 -18.40 -3.66 20.36
N GLY A 107 -17.96 -3.48 19.11
CA GLY A 107 -18.57 -4.10 17.93
C GLY A 107 -19.72 -3.30 17.33
N ASP A 108 -20.26 -2.34 18.07
CA ASP A 108 -21.37 -1.48 17.63
C ASP A 108 -20.89 -0.10 17.14
N GLU A 109 -19.58 0.04 16.93
CA GLU A 109 -18.99 1.30 16.50
C GLU A 109 -19.53 1.68 15.13
N GLN A 110 -20.37 2.71 15.11
CA GLN A 110 -20.80 3.32 13.85
C GLN A 110 -19.59 3.94 13.15
N ARG A 111 -19.30 3.40 12.24
CA ARG A 111 -18.88 3.25 10.87
C ARG A 111 -18.14 4.44 10.26
N PHE A 112 -17.98 5.62 10.84
CA PHE A 112 -17.40 6.72 10.04
C PHE A 112 -16.29 7.54 10.64
N LEU A 113 -16.25 7.81 11.83
CA LEU A 113 -15.16 8.39 12.60
C LEU A 113 -15.22 7.63 13.91
N TYR A 114 -14.10 7.20 14.43
CA TYR A 114 -14.01 6.61 15.76
C TYR A 114 -14.45 7.63 16.81
N ILE A 115 -15.77 7.86 16.90
CA ILE A 115 -16.36 8.79 17.84
C ILE A 115 -17.03 7.97 18.92
N CYS A 116 -16.59 8.15 20.16
CA CYS A 116 -17.15 7.42 21.28
C CYS A 116 -18.61 7.85 21.54
N GLU A 117 -19.37 6.95 22.16
CA GLU A 117 -20.78 7.16 22.47
C GLU A 117 -21.02 8.45 23.25
N THR A 118 -20.21 8.72 24.26
CA THR A 118 -20.28 9.96 25.05
C THR A 118 -20.19 11.21 24.18
N CYS A 119 -19.31 11.21 23.16
CA CYS A 119 -19.20 12.34 22.23
C CYS A 119 -20.39 12.42 21.28
N ARG A 120 -20.94 11.30 20.87
CA ARG A 120 -22.17 11.25 20.03
C ARG A 120 -23.38 11.79 20.77
N GLU A 121 -23.56 11.36 22.02
CA GLU A 121 -24.68 11.76 22.86
C GLU A 121 -24.56 13.21 23.36
N SER A 122 -23.35 13.73 23.42
CA SER A 122 -23.10 15.12 23.89
C SER A 122 -23.55 16.22 22.92
N GLY A 123 -24.08 15.87 21.75
CA GLY A 123 -24.46 16.83 20.71
C GLY A 123 -23.31 17.57 20.05
N ARG A 124 -22.05 17.16 20.33
CA ARG A 124 -20.85 17.77 19.73
C ARG A 124 -20.60 17.30 18.30
N VAL A 125 -21.32 16.28 17.86
CA VAL A 125 -21.12 15.65 16.57
C VAL A 125 -22.41 15.74 15.77
N GLN A 126 -22.32 16.25 14.55
CA GLN A 126 -23.42 16.29 13.60
C GLN A 126 -23.05 15.46 12.36
N SER A 127 -24.03 14.93 11.67
CA SER A 127 -23.79 14.25 10.38
C SER A 127 -23.97 15.19 9.21
N CYS A 128 -23.09 15.10 8.24
CA CYS A 128 -23.27 15.81 6.98
C CYS A 128 -24.56 15.33 6.29
N HIS A 129 -25.45 16.26 5.96
CA HIS A 129 -26.70 15.95 5.29
C HIS A 129 -26.53 15.19 3.97
N ASN A 130 -25.49 15.52 3.20
CA ASN A 130 -25.25 14.94 1.88
C ASN A 130 -24.54 13.59 1.89
N CYS A 131 -23.48 13.43 2.70
CA CYS A 131 -22.63 12.25 2.66
C CYS A 131 -22.66 11.41 3.96
N GLY A 132 -23.40 11.86 4.98
CA GLY A 132 -23.56 11.14 6.25
C GLY A 132 -22.30 11.14 7.14
N VAL A 133 -21.20 11.77 6.70
CA VAL A 133 -19.98 11.83 7.52
C VAL A 133 -20.24 12.57 8.83
N LEU A 134 -19.76 12.00 9.92
CA LEU A 134 -19.86 12.66 11.23
C LEU A 134 -18.84 13.78 11.34
N LEU A 135 -19.27 14.94 11.82
CA LEU A 135 -18.51 16.17 11.89
C LEU A 135 -18.27 16.52 13.36
N PRO A 136 -17.07 16.26 13.91
CA PRO A 136 -16.82 16.50 15.33
C PRO A 136 -16.66 17.98 15.69
N ASP A 137 -16.30 18.85 14.71
CA ASP A 137 -16.01 20.25 15.02
C ASP A 137 -16.84 21.24 14.19
N ARG A 138 -16.37 21.67 13.05
CA ARG A 138 -17.03 22.73 12.28
C ARG A 138 -17.93 22.14 11.20
N VAL A 139 -19.19 22.51 11.27
CA VAL A 139 -20.16 22.28 10.20
C VAL A 139 -20.31 23.53 9.35
N TRP A 140 -20.48 23.34 8.04
CA TRP A 140 -20.97 24.38 7.14
C TRP A 140 -22.47 24.15 6.96
N THR A 141 -23.24 25.22 7.10
CA THR A 141 -24.71 25.12 6.94
C THR A 141 -25.10 25.63 5.57
N ALA A 142 -25.82 24.80 4.81
CA ALA A 142 -26.50 25.20 3.61
C ALA A 142 -27.97 24.74 3.71
N HIS A 143 -28.91 25.65 3.48
CA HIS A 143 -30.33 25.39 3.66
C HIS A 143 -30.70 24.88 5.08
N ASP A 144 -30.03 25.42 6.10
CA ASP A 144 -30.17 25.05 7.52
C ASP A 144 -29.73 23.61 7.86
N GLU A 145 -29.12 22.90 6.92
CA GLU A 145 -28.61 21.52 7.12
C GLU A 145 -27.08 21.50 7.28
N PRO A 146 -26.53 20.64 8.15
CA PRO A 146 -25.10 20.52 8.35
C PRO A 146 -24.42 19.82 7.16
N HIS A 147 -23.31 20.39 6.71
CA HIS A 147 -22.52 19.85 5.60
C HIS A 147 -21.04 19.78 5.99
N CYS A 148 -20.33 18.77 5.52
CA CYS A 148 -18.88 18.82 5.52
C CYS A 148 -18.41 19.88 4.50
N ARG A 149 -17.15 20.32 4.66
CA ARG A 149 -16.59 21.39 3.82
C ARG A 149 -16.77 21.12 2.32
N ASP A 150 -16.58 19.89 1.92
CA ASP A 150 -16.58 19.51 0.51
C ASP A 150 -18.00 19.42 -0.05
N CYS A 151 -18.93 18.87 0.73
CA CYS A 151 -20.34 18.89 0.35
C CYS A 151 -20.93 20.30 0.34
N TYR A 152 -20.47 21.20 1.18
CA TYR A 152 -20.85 22.61 1.17
C TYR A 152 -20.29 23.33 -0.07
N ASN A 153 -19.04 23.05 -0.44
CA ASN A 153 -18.39 23.65 -1.61
C ASN A 153 -18.86 23.05 -2.95
N SER A 154 -19.27 21.77 -2.94
CA SER A 154 -19.85 21.09 -4.10
C SER A 154 -21.38 21.19 -4.05
N HIS A 155 -21.93 22.25 -4.58
CA HIS A 155 -23.39 22.42 -4.70
C HIS A 155 -24.06 21.41 -5.65
N SER A 156 -23.37 20.40 -6.10
CA SER A 156 -23.93 19.33 -6.92
C SER A 156 -23.43 17.97 -6.45
N MET A 157 -24.37 17.03 -6.33
CA MET A 157 -24.13 15.61 -6.08
C MET A 157 -23.32 14.89 -7.18
N GLU A 158 -22.56 15.60 -8.01
CA GLU A 158 -21.90 15.04 -9.18
C GLU A 158 -20.54 14.40 -8.90
N GLU A 159 -19.89 14.63 -7.77
CA GLU A 159 -18.67 13.90 -7.41
C GLU A 159 -18.93 12.76 -6.45
N VAL A 160 -19.46 11.68 -7.00
CA VAL A 160 -19.48 10.40 -6.28
C VAL A 160 -18.03 10.00 -5.97
N ALA A 161 -17.68 9.89 -4.67
CA ALA A 161 -16.31 9.59 -4.25
C ALA A 161 -15.80 8.27 -4.83
N ILE A 162 -16.67 7.26 -4.97
CA ILE A 162 -16.36 5.99 -5.63
C ILE A 162 -17.08 5.95 -6.97
N LYS A 163 -16.31 5.99 -8.05
CA LYS A 163 -16.81 5.99 -9.42
C LYS A 163 -17.35 4.60 -9.82
N PRO A 164 -18.21 4.50 -10.82
CA PRO A 164 -18.62 3.22 -11.40
C PRO A 164 -17.43 2.43 -11.93
N PHE A 165 -17.54 1.09 -12.00
CA PHE A 165 -16.47 0.18 -12.45
C PHE A 165 -15.94 0.49 -13.86
N ASN A 166 -16.76 1.07 -14.73
CA ASN A 166 -16.42 1.43 -16.10
C ASN A 166 -15.87 2.87 -16.23
N TYR A 167 -15.70 3.58 -15.13
CA TYR A 167 -15.14 4.94 -15.15
C TYR A 167 -13.71 4.95 -15.68
N LYS A 168 -13.47 5.82 -16.65
CA LYS A 168 -12.17 6.05 -17.28
C LYS A 168 -11.98 7.56 -17.45
N PRO A 169 -11.27 8.23 -16.53
CA PRO A 169 -11.00 9.66 -16.65
C PRO A 169 -10.06 9.94 -17.82
N HIS A 170 -10.03 11.17 -18.27
CA HIS A 170 -8.93 11.63 -19.11
C HIS A 170 -7.61 11.45 -18.36
N ALA A 171 -6.60 10.93 -19.05
CA ALA A 171 -5.29 10.70 -18.45
C ALA A 171 -4.68 12.05 -18.05
N ARG A 172 -4.49 12.24 -16.76
CA ARG A 172 -3.69 13.31 -16.17
C ARG A 172 -2.35 12.68 -15.78
N PHE A 173 -1.24 13.31 -16.13
CA PHE A 173 0.10 12.80 -15.86
C PHE A 173 0.77 13.61 -14.75
N GLU A 174 1.49 12.92 -13.86
CA GLU A 174 2.26 13.55 -12.79
C GLU A 174 3.74 13.09 -12.83
N PRO A 175 4.68 14.00 -13.04
CA PRO A 175 4.47 15.36 -13.57
C PRO A 175 3.96 15.34 -15.03
N GLU A 176 3.81 16.52 -15.62
CA GLU A 176 3.30 16.70 -16.97
C GLU A 176 3.88 15.68 -17.98
N PHE A 177 3.06 15.25 -18.92
CA PHE A 177 3.40 14.21 -19.89
C PHE A 177 4.66 14.56 -20.72
N LYS A 178 5.57 13.60 -20.78
CA LYS A 178 6.73 13.58 -21.68
C LYS A 178 6.77 12.26 -22.44
N LYS A 179 6.92 12.31 -23.75
CA LYS A 179 6.81 11.15 -24.62
C LYS A 179 7.79 10.03 -24.28
N ASP A 180 9.02 10.37 -23.94
CA ASP A 180 10.10 9.41 -23.68
C ASP A 180 10.20 8.99 -22.20
N GLN A 181 9.27 9.46 -21.37
CA GLN A 181 9.21 9.16 -19.94
C GLN A 181 8.33 7.95 -19.66
N VAL A 182 8.84 6.99 -18.89
CA VAL A 182 8.03 5.89 -18.40
C VAL A 182 7.15 6.37 -17.22
N TYR A 183 5.87 6.09 -17.33
CA TYR A 183 4.87 6.33 -16.30
C TYR A 183 4.35 5.01 -15.76
N TYR A 184 4.02 5.02 -14.49
CA TYR A 184 3.41 3.92 -13.77
C TYR A 184 1.98 4.30 -13.38
N GLY A 185 1.10 3.34 -13.36
CA GLY A 185 -0.24 3.43 -12.77
C GLY A 185 -0.39 2.36 -11.71
N ILE A 186 -1.11 2.66 -10.65
CA ILE A 186 -1.39 1.74 -9.56
C ILE A 186 -2.89 1.53 -9.46
N GLU A 187 -3.29 0.28 -9.30
CA GLU A 187 -4.62 -0.14 -8.87
C GLU A 187 -4.45 -0.92 -7.57
N LEU A 188 -4.87 -0.34 -6.44
CA LEU A 188 -4.83 -0.98 -5.14
C LEU A 188 -6.24 -1.32 -4.70
N GLU A 189 -6.54 -2.61 -4.61
CA GLU A 189 -7.82 -3.11 -4.15
C GLU A 189 -7.83 -3.25 -2.64
N VAL A 190 -8.90 -2.77 -2.02
CA VAL A 190 -9.18 -2.88 -0.59
C VAL A 190 -10.59 -3.37 -0.37
N ASP A 191 -10.81 -4.23 0.61
CA ASP A 191 -12.09 -4.85 0.89
C ASP A 191 -12.43 -4.87 2.38
N GLY A 192 -13.69 -4.99 2.71
CA GLY A 192 -14.20 -4.87 4.07
C GLY A 192 -14.28 -3.42 4.50
N GLY A 193 -13.86 -3.16 5.72
CA GLY A 193 -13.94 -1.85 6.35
C GLY A 193 -15.17 -1.68 7.24
N LEU A 194 -15.03 -0.77 8.22
CA LEU A 194 -16.14 -0.30 9.02
C LEU A 194 -16.58 1.02 8.39
N GLY A 195 -17.76 1.02 7.77
CA GLY A 195 -18.32 2.28 7.35
C GLY A 195 -18.70 2.38 5.88
N GLU A 196 -19.32 3.53 5.50
CA GLU A 196 -19.54 3.82 4.08
C GLU A 196 -18.25 4.03 3.36
N SER A 197 -17.93 3.14 2.49
CA SER A 197 -16.76 3.20 1.63
C SER A 197 -16.59 4.57 0.94
N ARG A 198 -17.69 5.30 0.71
CA ARG A 198 -17.69 6.63 0.10
C ARG A 198 -16.98 7.69 0.92
N SER A 199 -17.25 7.77 2.23
CA SER A 199 -16.63 8.77 3.10
C SER A 199 -15.15 8.47 3.30
N VAL A 200 -14.82 7.18 3.42
CA VAL A 200 -13.43 6.74 3.48
C VAL A 200 -12.69 7.09 2.19
N ALA A 201 -13.25 6.75 1.03
CA ALA A 201 -12.68 7.10 -0.26
C ALA A 201 -12.50 8.63 -0.40
N HIS A 202 -13.49 9.41 0.00
CA HIS A 202 -13.39 10.87 -0.04
C HIS A 202 -12.20 11.40 0.77
N THR A 203 -12.06 10.94 2.02
CA THR A 203 -10.94 11.35 2.90
C THR A 203 -9.57 10.95 2.31
N ILE A 204 -9.47 9.75 1.75
CA ILE A 204 -8.24 9.26 1.13
C ILE A 204 -7.86 10.09 -0.10
N LEU A 205 -8.85 10.43 -0.93
CA LEU A 205 -8.60 11.19 -2.16
C LEU A 205 -8.16 12.63 -1.89
N GLN A 206 -8.45 13.18 -0.72
CA GLN A 206 -7.86 14.46 -0.30
C GLN A 206 -6.34 14.36 -0.04
N LEU A 207 -5.88 13.21 0.45
CA LEU A 207 -4.46 12.94 0.68
C LEU A 207 -3.72 12.57 -0.61
N LEU A 208 -4.43 11.93 -1.56
CA LEU A 208 -3.90 11.48 -2.85
C LEU A 208 -4.72 12.07 -4.00
N PRO A 209 -4.60 13.38 -4.29
CA PRO A 209 -5.36 14.04 -5.35
C PRO A 209 -5.03 13.54 -6.76
N GLU A 210 -3.94 12.80 -6.90
CA GLU A 210 -3.56 12.09 -8.12
C GLU A 210 -4.31 10.75 -8.31
N CYS A 211 -5.17 10.36 -7.36
CA CYS A 211 -5.93 9.12 -7.42
C CYS A 211 -7.43 9.36 -7.60
N TYR A 212 -8.13 8.32 -7.98
CA TYR A 212 -9.57 8.20 -7.87
C TYR A 212 -9.95 6.82 -7.33
N ALA A 213 -11.12 6.70 -6.73
CA ALA A 213 -11.66 5.43 -6.29
C ALA A 213 -12.76 4.97 -7.25
N LYS A 214 -12.86 3.66 -7.50
CA LYS A 214 -13.95 3.08 -8.29
C LYS A 214 -14.39 1.73 -7.73
N HIS A 215 -15.59 1.31 -8.07
CA HIS A 215 -16.08 -0.03 -7.75
C HIS A 215 -15.34 -1.08 -8.57
N ASP A 216 -15.04 -2.22 -7.94
CA ASP A 216 -14.63 -3.45 -8.61
C ASP A 216 -15.56 -4.60 -8.19
N GLY A 217 -16.02 -5.37 -9.18
CA GLY A 217 -17.00 -6.45 -8.97
C GLY A 217 -16.44 -7.69 -8.26
N SER A 218 -15.13 -7.75 -7.99
CA SER A 218 -14.49 -8.83 -7.22
C SER A 218 -14.52 -8.56 -5.70
N LEU A 219 -14.78 -7.31 -5.30
CA LEU A 219 -14.79 -6.87 -3.92
C LEU A 219 -16.20 -7.00 -3.32
N ALA A 220 -16.29 -7.32 -2.02
CA ALA A 220 -17.56 -7.44 -1.33
C ALA A 220 -18.12 -6.06 -0.91
N ASP A 221 -17.35 -5.29 -0.14
CA ASP A 221 -17.74 -3.99 0.40
C ASP A 221 -16.65 -2.91 0.21
N GLY A 222 -15.66 -3.21 -0.64
CA GLY A 222 -14.49 -2.39 -0.83
C GLY A 222 -14.55 -1.50 -2.06
N PHE A 223 -13.39 -0.99 -2.41
CA PHE A 223 -13.16 -0.21 -3.61
C PHE A 223 -11.72 -0.37 -4.10
N GLU A 224 -11.51 0.00 -5.33
CA GLU A 224 -10.21 0.06 -5.97
C GLU A 224 -9.72 1.52 -5.98
N LEU A 225 -8.53 1.75 -5.43
CA LEU A 225 -7.84 3.04 -5.49
C LEU A 225 -6.91 3.04 -6.69
N VAL A 226 -7.20 3.92 -7.66
CA VAL A 226 -6.47 3.99 -8.93
C VAL A 226 -5.71 5.30 -9.02
N SER A 227 -4.40 5.24 -9.26
CA SER A 227 -3.61 6.45 -9.50
C SER A 227 -3.73 6.93 -10.95
N CYS A 228 -3.56 8.22 -11.17
CA CYS A 228 -3.19 8.71 -12.49
C CYS A 228 -1.79 8.19 -12.90
N PRO A 229 -1.42 8.25 -14.19
CA PRO A 229 -0.06 7.92 -14.63
C PRO A 229 0.97 8.86 -13.97
N CYS A 230 1.84 8.28 -13.14
CA CYS A 230 2.89 9.00 -12.41
C CYS A 230 4.27 8.45 -12.76
N THR A 231 5.29 9.30 -12.74
CA THR A 231 6.68 8.81 -12.80
C THR A 231 7.05 8.08 -11.52
N TYR A 232 8.08 7.24 -11.59
CA TYR A 232 8.63 6.58 -10.41
C TYR A 232 9.02 7.58 -9.31
N ASP A 233 9.72 8.65 -9.67
CA ASP A 233 10.17 9.68 -8.72
C ASP A 233 8.98 10.42 -8.09
N HIS A 234 7.89 10.64 -8.84
CA HIS A 234 6.68 11.21 -8.28
C HIS A 234 6.10 10.29 -7.18
N PHE A 235 5.96 8.99 -7.44
CA PHE A 235 5.51 8.04 -6.41
C PHE A 235 6.42 8.05 -5.19
N MET A 236 7.74 8.04 -5.39
CA MET A 236 8.70 8.05 -4.29
C MET A 236 8.63 9.35 -3.48
N SER A 237 8.38 10.49 -4.11
CA SER A 237 8.15 11.78 -3.42
C SER A 237 6.87 11.82 -2.59
N ARG A 238 5.88 10.96 -2.92
CA ARG A 238 4.59 10.86 -2.21
C ARG A 238 4.53 9.72 -1.19
N LYS A 239 5.66 9.09 -0.91
CA LYS A 239 5.78 7.90 -0.06
C LYS A 239 5.05 8.04 1.29
N ASN A 240 5.24 9.18 1.95
CA ASN A 240 4.60 9.44 3.25
C ASN A 240 3.08 9.55 3.15
N ARG A 241 2.55 10.16 2.08
CA ARG A 241 1.09 10.27 1.87
C ARG A 241 0.46 8.90 1.64
N TRP A 242 1.07 8.08 0.79
CA TRP A 242 0.64 6.70 0.58
C TRP A 242 0.68 5.87 1.87
N ALA A 243 1.74 6.03 2.66
CA ALA A 243 1.85 5.35 3.96
C ALA A 243 0.73 5.79 4.92
N THR A 244 0.42 7.09 4.99
CA THR A 244 -0.70 7.62 5.78
C THR A 244 -2.04 7.03 5.33
N VAL A 245 -2.29 6.98 4.02
CA VAL A 245 -3.52 6.39 3.46
C VAL A 245 -3.65 4.91 3.80
N MET A 246 -2.59 4.12 3.62
CA MET A 246 -2.61 2.69 3.95
C MET A 246 -2.86 2.45 5.43
N GLN A 247 -2.28 3.29 6.29
CA GLN A 247 -2.51 3.23 7.71
C GLN A 247 -3.95 3.59 8.07
N SER A 248 -4.49 4.67 7.49
CA SER A 248 -5.89 5.06 7.70
C SER A 248 -6.85 3.96 7.26
N LEU A 249 -6.62 3.36 6.08
CA LEU A 249 -7.39 2.21 5.62
C LEU A 249 -7.34 1.04 6.60
N SER A 250 -6.15 0.73 7.14
CA SER A 250 -6.00 -0.33 8.14
C SER A 250 -6.72 0.00 9.45
N GLN A 251 -6.69 1.26 9.88
CA GLN A 251 -7.42 1.73 11.06
C GLN A 251 -8.93 1.64 10.88
N TRP A 252 -9.43 1.86 9.67
CA TRP A 252 -10.84 1.66 9.32
C TRP A 252 -11.18 0.20 8.98
N LEU A 253 -10.29 -0.73 9.34
CA LEU A 253 -10.43 -2.17 9.17
C LEU A 253 -10.58 -2.64 7.72
N TYR A 254 -10.18 -1.82 6.76
CA TYR A 254 -9.98 -2.32 5.40
C TYR A 254 -8.84 -3.32 5.37
N ARG A 255 -8.98 -4.29 4.51
CA ARG A 255 -8.00 -5.36 4.30
C ARG A 255 -7.64 -5.43 2.83
N SER A 256 -6.42 -5.83 2.55
CA SER A 256 -5.95 -6.07 1.20
C SER A 256 -5.19 -7.39 1.13
N ASN A 257 -4.09 -7.55 1.88
CA ASN A 257 -3.27 -8.76 1.88
C ASN A 257 -3.91 -9.99 2.53
N SER A 258 -4.88 -9.82 3.42
CA SER A 258 -5.58 -10.91 4.13
C SER A 258 -6.87 -11.35 3.45
N THR A 259 -7.14 -10.85 2.25
CA THR A 259 -8.28 -11.24 1.42
C THR A 259 -7.83 -12.17 0.30
N ASN A 260 -8.76 -12.92 -0.28
CA ASN A 260 -8.51 -13.72 -1.47
C ASN A 260 -8.92 -12.98 -2.76
N THR A 261 -9.46 -11.77 -2.62
CA THR A 261 -10.02 -10.96 -3.70
C THR A 261 -9.08 -9.83 -4.12
N CYS A 262 -8.35 -9.21 -3.17
CA CYS A 262 -7.60 -8.00 -3.43
C CYS A 262 -6.25 -8.25 -4.09
N GLY A 263 -5.97 -7.43 -5.09
CA GLY A 263 -4.69 -7.34 -5.80
C GLY A 263 -4.04 -5.97 -5.67
N LEU A 264 -2.80 -5.92 -6.10
CA LEU A 264 -2.06 -4.70 -6.41
C LEU A 264 -1.62 -4.83 -7.86
N HIS A 265 -2.18 -4.00 -8.75
CA HIS A 265 -1.82 -4.03 -10.15
C HIS A 265 -0.91 -2.84 -10.46
N VAL A 266 0.13 -3.10 -11.25
CA VAL A 266 1.07 -2.08 -11.66
C VAL A 266 1.06 -1.97 -13.18
N HIS A 267 0.66 -0.81 -13.67
CA HIS A 267 0.70 -0.46 -15.08
C HIS A 267 2.02 0.24 -15.40
N ILE A 268 2.60 -0.09 -16.52
CA ILE A 268 3.84 0.51 -17.03
C ILE A 268 3.53 1.02 -18.44
N SER A 269 3.84 2.28 -18.74
CA SER A 269 3.61 2.83 -20.09
C SER A 269 4.42 2.07 -21.13
N ARG A 270 3.74 1.64 -22.19
CA ARG A 270 4.24 0.64 -23.14
C ARG A 270 5.17 1.25 -24.20
N GLU A 271 4.81 2.40 -24.75
CA GLU A 271 5.58 3.06 -25.82
C GLU A 271 7.01 3.41 -25.36
N PRO A 272 7.25 4.17 -24.26
CA PRO A 272 8.60 4.47 -23.81
C PRO A 272 9.37 3.27 -23.26
N PHE A 273 8.69 2.24 -22.75
CA PHE A 273 9.35 1.02 -22.33
C PHE A 273 9.81 0.16 -23.52
N GLY A 274 9.04 0.16 -24.59
CA GLY A 274 9.38 -0.53 -25.85
C GLY A 274 8.86 -1.97 -25.92
N GLU A 275 8.36 -2.33 -27.09
CA GLU A 275 7.70 -3.62 -27.33
C GLU A 275 8.62 -4.85 -27.14
N GLU A 276 9.88 -4.74 -27.47
CA GLU A 276 10.88 -5.81 -27.22
C GLU A 276 11.02 -6.06 -25.71
N ASN A 277 11.07 -4.97 -24.92
CA ASN A 277 11.19 -5.07 -23.47
C ASN A 277 9.94 -5.63 -22.81
N VAL A 278 8.77 -5.39 -23.40
CA VAL A 278 7.53 -6.09 -22.99
C VAL A 278 7.67 -7.59 -23.18
N SER A 279 8.27 -8.06 -24.28
CA SER A 279 8.53 -9.49 -24.53
C SER A 279 9.53 -10.07 -23.52
N LYS A 280 10.61 -9.35 -23.23
CA LYS A 280 11.56 -9.71 -22.15
C LYS A 280 10.88 -9.77 -20.79
N LEU A 281 10.00 -8.81 -20.48
CA LEU A 281 9.24 -8.79 -19.22
C LEU A 281 8.33 -10.02 -19.07
N ILE A 282 7.59 -10.39 -20.12
CA ILE A 282 6.78 -11.61 -20.12
C ILE A 282 7.66 -12.83 -19.83
N TYR A 283 8.80 -12.96 -20.51
CA TYR A 283 9.74 -14.06 -20.31
C TYR A 283 10.28 -14.09 -18.87
N ILE A 284 10.73 -12.96 -18.33
CA ILE A 284 11.28 -12.83 -16.97
C ILE A 284 10.24 -13.21 -15.92
N VAL A 285 9.00 -12.76 -16.08
CA VAL A 285 7.91 -13.14 -15.16
C VAL A 285 7.68 -14.66 -15.18
N HIS A 286 7.72 -15.28 -16.34
CA HIS A 286 7.59 -16.74 -16.48
C HIS A 286 8.77 -17.50 -15.87
N ARG A 287 10.00 -17.05 -16.18
CA ARG A 287 11.23 -17.69 -15.72
C ARG A 287 11.35 -17.69 -14.19
N PHE A 288 11.02 -16.57 -13.56
CA PHE A 288 11.15 -16.36 -12.13
C PHE A 288 9.81 -16.35 -11.41
N TRP A 289 8.81 -17.07 -11.93
CA TRP A 289 7.49 -17.11 -11.33
C TRP A 289 7.47 -17.46 -9.84
N PRO A 290 8.19 -18.49 -9.36
CA PRO A 290 8.24 -18.79 -7.92
C PRO A 290 8.77 -17.65 -7.09
N GLN A 291 9.79 -16.93 -7.58
CA GLN A 291 10.37 -15.77 -6.90
C GLN A 291 9.37 -14.60 -6.84
N PHE A 292 8.66 -14.33 -7.92
CA PHE A 292 7.62 -13.30 -7.95
C PHE A 292 6.45 -13.65 -7.02
N LEU A 293 6.03 -14.90 -6.95
CA LEU A 293 4.99 -15.35 -6.02
C LEU A 293 5.43 -15.15 -4.56
N ARG A 294 6.64 -15.56 -4.25
CA ARG A 294 7.22 -15.38 -2.91
C ARG A 294 7.35 -13.89 -2.56
N PHE A 295 7.88 -13.09 -3.47
CA PHE A 295 7.98 -11.64 -3.33
C PHE A 295 6.64 -11.00 -3.00
N SER A 296 5.60 -11.35 -3.71
CA SER A 296 4.26 -10.82 -3.52
C SER A 296 3.45 -11.50 -2.41
N ARG A 297 4.04 -12.45 -1.67
CA ARG A 297 3.39 -13.22 -0.60
C ARG A 297 2.12 -13.96 -1.05
N ARG A 298 2.09 -14.35 -2.32
CA ARG A 298 1.01 -15.18 -2.87
C ARG A 298 1.12 -16.61 -2.40
N GLY A 299 -0.01 -17.18 -1.99
CA GLY A 299 -0.14 -18.56 -1.55
C GLY A 299 -1.03 -19.41 -2.45
N PRO A 300 -1.15 -20.71 -2.19
CA PRO A 300 -1.95 -21.63 -3.02
C PRO A 300 -3.44 -21.26 -3.09
N LEU A 301 -3.96 -20.51 -2.13
CA LEU A 301 -5.36 -20.11 -2.07
C LEU A 301 -5.68 -18.84 -2.87
N ASP A 302 -4.68 -18.18 -3.42
CA ASP A 302 -4.87 -16.88 -4.09
C ASP A 302 -5.45 -17.01 -5.53
N ARG A 303 -5.73 -18.24 -6.01
CA ARG A 303 -6.41 -18.54 -7.29
C ARG A 303 -5.85 -17.75 -8.49
N LEU A 304 -4.52 -17.63 -8.56
CA LEU A 304 -3.84 -16.89 -9.64
C LEU A 304 -4.09 -17.49 -11.02
N ASP A 305 -4.36 -18.80 -11.10
CA ASP A 305 -4.80 -19.49 -12.31
C ASP A 305 -6.04 -18.85 -12.93
N ARG A 306 -6.90 -18.24 -12.11
CA ARG A 306 -8.12 -17.56 -12.53
C ARG A 306 -7.90 -16.08 -12.84
N TYR A 307 -7.10 -15.35 -12.05
CA TYR A 307 -7.05 -13.89 -12.10
C TYR A 307 -5.74 -13.31 -12.64
N ALA A 308 -4.66 -14.10 -12.65
CA ALA A 308 -3.33 -13.70 -13.10
C ALA A 308 -2.54 -14.90 -13.65
N ALA A 309 -3.16 -15.68 -14.55
CA ALA A 309 -2.56 -16.88 -15.12
C ALA A 309 -1.35 -16.56 -15.98
N LEU A 310 -0.34 -17.43 -15.94
CA LEU A 310 0.76 -17.37 -16.89
C LEU A 310 0.30 -17.71 -18.31
N TYR A 311 0.99 -17.19 -19.31
CA TYR A 311 0.86 -17.67 -20.68
C TYR A 311 1.42 -19.10 -20.78
N ARG A 312 0.94 -19.89 -21.74
CA ARG A 312 1.44 -21.26 -21.93
C ARG A 312 2.73 -21.25 -22.75
N ASN A 313 3.65 -22.16 -22.43
CA ASN A 313 4.84 -22.48 -23.25
C ASN A 313 5.83 -21.33 -23.47
N ILE A 314 5.99 -20.43 -22.52
CA ILE A 314 7.01 -19.39 -22.59
C ILE A 314 8.34 -19.94 -22.06
N ARG A 315 9.23 -20.35 -22.96
CA ARG A 315 10.58 -20.85 -22.63
C ARG A 315 11.70 -19.97 -23.17
N THR A 316 11.37 -19.01 -24.02
CA THR A 316 12.31 -18.08 -24.67
C THR A 316 11.67 -16.71 -24.83
N VAL A 317 12.47 -15.66 -24.98
CA VAL A 317 12.00 -14.32 -25.31
C VAL A 317 11.25 -14.31 -26.64
N ALA A 318 11.71 -15.11 -27.62
CA ALA A 318 11.02 -15.26 -28.92
C ALA A 318 9.61 -15.88 -28.79
N ALA A 319 9.40 -16.81 -27.83
CA ALA A 319 8.07 -17.34 -27.53
C ALA A 319 7.18 -16.28 -26.89
N ALA A 320 7.72 -15.47 -25.98
CA ALA A 320 7.04 -14.33 -25.37
C ALA A 320 6.64 -13.27 -26.42
N ASP A 321 7.53 -12.98 -27.38
CA ASP A 321 7.26 -12.04 -28.47
C ASP A 321 6.12 -12.53 -29.37
N ARG A 322 6.06 -13.80 -29.69
CA ARG A 322 4.91 -14.38 -30.43
C ARG A 322 3.61 -14.18 -29.67
N VAL A 323 3.57 -14.50 -28.38
CA VAL A 323 2.38 -14.28 -27.55
C VAL A 323 1.98 -12.81 -27.55
N ARG A 324 2.92 -11.90 -27.36
CA ARG A 324 2.67 -10.46 -27.38
C ARG A 324 2.00 -10.01 -28.69
N ARG A 325 2.49 -10.51 -29.83
CA ARG A 325 1.95 -10.17 -31.17
C ARG A 325 0.62 -10.82 -31.49
N THR A 326 0.36 -12.00 -30.92
CA THR A 326 -0.82 -12.80 -31.21
C THR A 326 -1.84 -12.81 -30.09
N THR A 327 -1.73 -11.87 -29.14
CA THR A 327 -2.59 -11.83 -27.96
C THR A 327 -4.05 -12.02 -28.34
N PRO A 328 -4.70 -13.09 -27.83
CA PRO A 328 -6.07 -13.43 -28.17
C PRO A 328 -7.08 -12.42 -27.68
N SER A 329 -8.33 -12.59 -28.09
CA SER A 329 -9.46 -11.78 -27.73
C SER A 329 -9.52 -11.37 -26.25
N TYR A 330 -10.10 -10.23 -26.00
CA TYR A 330 -10.22 -9.51 -24.73
C TYR A 330 -10.44 -10.39 -23.48
N HIS A 331 -11.23 -11.46 -23.57
CA HIS A 331 -11.53 -12.30 -22.40
C HIS A 331 -10.35 -13.12 -21.89
N ASP A 332 -9.55 -13.74 -22.75
CA ASP A 332 -8.46 -14.62 -22.33
C ASP A 332 -7.20 -13.84 -21.91
N ALA A 333 -7.02 -12.64 -22.46
CA ALA A 333 -5.83 -11.83 -22.22
C ALA A 333 -5.93 -11.00 -20.92
N ARG A 334 -7.14 -10.63 -20.46
CA ARG A 334 -7.34 -9.77 -19.28
C ARG A 334 -6.81 -10.40 -18.00
N TYR A 335 -6.96 -11.71 -17.84
CA TYR A 335 -6.59 -12.41 -16.60
C TYR A 335 -5.22 -13.08 -16.69
N ARG A 336 -4.27 -12.43 -17.36
CA ARG A 336 -2.88 -12.88 -17.44
C ARG A 336 -2.02 -12.13 -16.42
N ALA A 337 -0.99 -12.82 -15.91
CA ALA A 337 -0.01 -12.24 -14.98
C ALA A 337 0.62 -10.96 -15.55
N VAL A 338 0.90 -10.96 -16.85
CA VAL A 338 1.30 -9.80 -17.65
C VAL A 338 0.17 -9.54 -18.64
N ASN A 339 -0.70 -8.60 -18.31
CA ASN A 339 -1.87 -8.27 -19.13
C ASN A 339 -1.50 -7.24 -20.20
N LEU A 340 -1.85 -7.55 -21.45
CA LEU A 340 -1.54 -6.75 -22.64
C LEU A 340 -2.79 -6.16 -23.32
N THR A 341 -3.95 -6.24 -22.71
CA THR A 341 -5.21 -5.78 -23.32
C THR A 341 -5.28 -4.27 -23.48
N ASN A 342 -4.55 -3.51 -22.67
CA ASN A 342 -4.43 -2.08 -22.86
C ASN A 342 -3.31 -1.79 -23.89
N PRO A 343 -3.61 -1.08 -24.99
CA PRO A 343 -2.60 -0.77 -26.00
C PRO A 343 -1.53 0.22 -25.52
N LYS A 344 -1.80 0.99 -24.46
CA LYS A 344 -0.89 2.03 -23.94
C LYS A 344 -0.06 1.58 -22.75
N THR A 345 -0.47 0.51 -22.05
CA THR A 345 0.24 0.02 -20.86
C THR A 345 0.39 -1.50 -20.89
N VAL A 346 1.43 -1.99 -20.27
CA VAL A 346 1.53 -3.37 -19.81
C VAL A 346 1.20 -3.40 -18.32
N GLU A 347 0.34 -4.32 -17.90
CA GLU A 347 -0.14 -4.43 -16.52
C GLU A 347 0.38 -5.71 -15.88
N LEU A 348 1.00 -5.57 -14.73
CA LEU A 348 1.41 -6.68 -13.86
C LEU A 348 0.33 -6.91 -12.80
N ARG A 349 -0.37 -8.07 -12.88
CA ARG A 349 -1.57 -8.37 -12.08
C ARG A 349 -1.34 -9.36 -10.94
N PHE A 350 -0.17 -9.89 -10.79
CA PHE A 350 0.09 -10.99 -9.86
C PHE A 350 0.48 -10.55 -8.45
N PHE A 351 0.74 -9.27 -8.22
CA PHE A 351 1.07 -8.82 -6.88
C PHE A 351 -0.17 -8.89 -5.97
N LYS A 352 0.04 -9.36 -4.75
CA LYS A 352 -1.01 -9.38 -3.72
C LYS A 352 -1.27 -7.97 -3.25
N GLY A 353 -2.52 -7.63 -3.05
CA GLY A 353 -2.89 -6.35 -2.45
C GLY A 353 -2.23 -6.17 -1.08
N THR A 354 -1.89 -4.95 -0.71
CA THR A 354 -1.20 -4.69 0.55
C THR A 354 -1.50 -3.30 1.08
N LEU A 355 -1.70 -3.20 2.39
CA LEU A 355 -1.71 -1.95 3.15
C LEU A 355 -0.40 -1.75 3.94
N ASN A 356 0.61 -2.57 3.66
CA ASN A 356 1.95 -2.37 4.20
C ASN A 356 2.77 -1.49 3.24
N PRO A 357 3.17 -0.27 3.65
CA PRO A 357 3.91 0.64 2.77
C PRO A 357 5.24 0.07 2.29
N VAL A 358 5.92 -0.74 3.10
CA VAL A 358 7.20 -1.36 2.72
C VAL A 358 6.99 -2.32 1.54
N ALA A 359 5.99 -3.21 1.62
CA ALA A 359 5.67 -4.15 0.55
C ALA A 359 5.18 -3.42 -0.72
N PHE A 360 4.39 -2.37 -0.55
CA PHE A 360 3.88 -1.56 -1.66
C PHE A 360 5.03 -0.88 -2.43
N PHE A 361 5.90 -0.17 -1.71
CA PHE A 361 7.02 0.53 -2.36
C PHE A 361 8.09 -0.43 -2.87
N ALA A 362 8.32 -1.57 -2.20
CA ALA A 362 9.17 -2.62 -2.75
C ALA A 362 8.64 -3.14 -4.10
N THR A 363 7.31 -3.25 -4.24
CA THR A 363 6.69 -3.64 -5.52
C THR A 363 6.96 -2.61 -6.62
N LEU A 364 6.77 -1.32 -6.35
CA LEU A 364 7.10 -0.25 -7.29
C LEU A 364 8.59 -0.22 -7.65
N GLN A 365 9.45 -0.38 -6.65
CA GLN A 365 10.91 -0.42 -6.86
C GLN A 365 11.33 -1.61 -7.71
N LEU A 366 10.73 -2.78 -7.52
CA LEU A 366 10.99 -3.96 -8.35
C LEU A 366 10.54 -3.72 -9.79
N CYS A 367 9.35 -3.17 -9.99
CA CYS A 367 8.85 -2.83 -11.33
C CYS A 367 9.77 -1.82 -12.02
N ASN A 368 10.20 -0.78 -11.31
CA ASN A 368 11.13 0.20 -11.86
C ASN A 368 12.51 -0.39 -12.17
N LEU A 369 13.03 -1.28 -11.32
CA LEU A 369 14.29 -2.01 -11.58
C LEU A 369 14.19 -2.81 -12.88
N LEU A 370 13.08 -3.52 -13.10
CA LEU A 370 12.86 -4.27 -14.35
C LEU A 370 12.79 -3.33 -15.55
N VAL A 371 12.08 -2.20 -15.43
CA VAL A 371 11.97 -1.19 -16.49
C VAL A 371 13.32 -0.59 -16.85
N GLN A 372 14.19 -0.36 -15.88
CA GLN A 372 15.54 0.17 -16.15
C GLN A 372 16.49 -0.90 -16.70
N LYS A 373 16.38 -2.13 -16.24
CA LYS A 373 17.35 -3.19 -16.54
C LYS A 373 17.07 -3.90 -17.87
N LEU A 374 15.83 -4.23 -18.19
CA LEU A 374 15.49 -5.00 -19.37
C LEU A 374 15.90 -4.33 -20.70
N PRO A 375 15.79 -2.99 -20.86
CA PRO A 375 16.28 -2.31 -22.07
C PRO A 375 17.79 -2.43 -22.31
N THR A 376 18.58 -2.60 -21.25
CA THR A 376 20.06 -2.69 -21.35
C THR A 376 20.55 -4.11 -21.66
N MET A 377 19.66 -5.09 -21.63
CA MET A 377 20.03 -6.50 -21.82
C MET A 377 19.78 -6.96 -23.25
N SER A 378 20.70 -7.76 -23.80
CA SER A 378 20.41 -8.54 -25.01
C SER A 378 19.40 -9.66 -24.71
N VAL A 379 18.86 -10.30 -25.75
CA VAL A 379 17.95 -11.44 -25.60
C VAL A 379 18.67 -12.61 -24.90
N GLU A 380 19.90 -12.91 -25.30
CA GLU A 380 20.71 -13.99 -24.72
C GLU A 380 21.04 -13.71 -23.25
N ALA A 381 21.38 -12.46 -22.90
CA ALA A 381 21.59 -12.07 -21.52
C ALA A 381 20.31 -12.22 -20.69
N CYS A 382 19.15 -11.87 -21.25
CA CYS A 382 17.87 -12.01 -20.60
C CYS A 382 17.51 -13.50 -20.37
N GLU A 383 17.84 -14.37 -21.34
CA GLU A 383 17.57 -15.82 -21.25
C GLU A 383 18.53 -16.57 -20.33
N SER A 384 19.73 -16.06 -20.08
CA SER A 384 20.73 -16.68 -19.20
C SER A 384 20.75 -16.13 -17.78
N ILE A 385 20.20 -14.92 -17.54
CA ILE A 385 20.26 -14.22 -16.26
C ILE A 385 19.77 -15.08 -15.10
N THR A 386 20.42 -14.98 -13.95
CA THR A 386 19.96 -15.54 -12.67
C THR A 386 19.08 -14.52 -11.93
N TRP A 387 18.33 -15.00 -10.93
CA TRP A 387 17.53 -14.10 -10.09
C TRP A 387 18.39 -13.06 -9.37
N ASN A 388 19.53 -13.48 -8.79
CA ASN A 388 20.43 -12.57 -8.08
C ASN A 388 20.99 -11.47 -8.99
N GLU A 389 21.35 -11.82 -10.20
CA GLU A 389 21.76 -10.83 -11.21
C GLU A 389 20.62 -9.91 -11.63
N LEU A 390 19.40 -10.45 -11.75
CA LEU A 390 18.22 -9.65 -12.10
C LEU A 390 17.95 -8.59 -11.04
N VAL A 391 18.05 -8.93 -9.76
CA VAL A 391 17.80 -8.00 -8.65
C VAL A 391 19.05 -7.26 -8.17
N SER A 392 20.20 -7.51 -8.77
CA SER A 392 21.43 -6.76 -8.48
C SER A 392 21.25 -5.28 -8.81
N GLY A 393 21.79 -4.38 -7.97
CA GLY A 393 21.60 -2.93 -8.12
C GLY A 393 20.22 -2.43 -7.65
N ALA A 394 19.42 -3.28 -7.01
CA ALA A 394 18.18 -2.86 -6.37
C ALA A 394 18.44 -1.74 -5.34
N PRO A 395 17.52 -0.77 -5.16
CA PRO A 395 17.60 0.19 -4.08
C PRO A 395 17.64 -0.50 -2.71
N THR A 396 18.29 0.12 -1.74
CA THR A 396 18.49 -0.43 -0.38
C THR A 396 17.20 -0.97 0.27
N GLU A 397 16.10 -0.25 0.13
CA GLU A 397 14.81 -0.69 0.70
C GLU A 397 14.28 -1.95 0.01
N LEU A 398 14.46 -2.05 -1.30
CA LEU A 398 14.09 -3.25 -2.05
C LEU A 398 15.00 -4.42 -1.68
N GLN A 399 16.32 -4.18 -1.51
CA GLN A 399 17.25 -5.22 -1.04
C GLN A 399 16.82 -5.75 0.32
N ALA A 400 16.50 -4.87 1.29
CA ALA A 400 16.02 -5.26 2.60
C ALA A 400 14.75 -6.11 2.51
N TYR A 401 13.80 -5.72 1.67
CA TYR A 401 12.58 -6.49 1.46
C TYR A 401 12.84 -7.86 0.80
N LEU A 402 13.72 -7.91 -0.23
CA LEU A 402 14.11 -9.16 -0.88
C LEU A 402 14.81 -10.10 0.09
N TYR A 403 15.66 -9.58 0.95
CA TYR A 403 16.32 -10.35 2.01
C TYR A 403 15.29 -10.93 2.99
N ASP A 404 14.38 -10.11 3.49
CA ASP A 404 13.29 -10.52 4.39
C ASP A 404 12.41 -11.63 3.78
N MET A 405 12.19 -11.57 2.48
CA MET A 405 11.46 -12.59 1.73
C MET A 405 12.32 -13.83 1.41
N GLY A 406 13.61 -13.86 1.77
CA GLY A 406 14.55 -14.94 1.43
C GLY A 406 14.74 -15.09 -0.08
N LEU A 407 14.72 -13.96 -0.79
CA LEU A 407 14.91 -13.84 -2.25
C LEU A 407 16.27 -13.25 -2.62
N MET A 408 17.07 -12.89 -1.63
CA MET A 408 18.42 -12.37 -1.79
C MET A 408 19.28 -12.93 -0.63
N ASN A 409 20.51 -13.34 -0.91
CA ASN A 409 21.43 -13.76 0.14
C ASN A 409 22.11 -12.52 0.75
N VAL A 410 22.47 -12.62 2.03
CA VAL A 410 23.40 -11.66 2.65
C VAL A 410 24.69 -11.70 1.83
N PRO A 411 25.31 -10.57 1.47
CA PRO A 411 26.66 -10.60 0.96
C PRO A 411 27.57 -11.29 2.00
N ASP A 412 28.25 -12.36 1.63
CA ASP A 412 29.24 -12.98 2.50
C ASP A 412 30.30 -11.92 2.86
N GLU A 413 30.42 -11.61 4.16
CA GLU A 413 31.44 -10.67 4.68
C GLU A 413 32.87 -11.19 4.56
N GLN A 414 33.13 -12.19 3.72
CA GLN A 414 34.43 -12.82 3.54
C GLN A 414 35.22 -12.31 2.32
N GLY A 415 35.05 -11.04 1.97
CA GLY A 415 35.75 -10.42 0.81
C GLY A 415 36.67 -9.23 1.12
N ALA A 416 36.86 -8.87 2.38
CA ALA A 416 37.67 -7.71 2.76
C ALA A 416 38.79 -8.03 3.72
N CYS A 417 39.66 -9.05 3.41
CA CYS A 417 40.98 -9.21 3.99
C CYS A 417 41.82 -10.12 3.07
N ALA A 418 42.43 -9.54 2.05
CA ALA A 418 43.69 -10.01 1.45
C ALA A 418 44.41 -8.83 0.79
#